data_1ffeffcfa5664bfb6905acb2d71164c4
#
_entry.id   1ffeffcfa5664bfb6905acb2d71164c4
#
_cell.length_a   1.000
_cell.length_b   1.000
_cell.length_c   1.000
_cell.angle_alpha   90.00
_cell.angle_beta   90.00
_cell.angle_gamma   90.00
#
_symmetry.space_group_name_H-M   'P 1'
#
loop_
_entity.id
_entity.type
_entity.pdbx_description
1 polymer ?
#
loop_
_entity_poly.entity_id
_entity_poly.type
_entity_poly.pdbx_seq_one_letter_code
_entity_poly.pdbx_strand_id
1 'polypeptide(L)'
;MEIYSKLRPGEPATLDGANSLLFARFFDPKRYDLAKAGRFKLRKKLSLLDRIADRVLAEDVVDVDGNVVMTEGTKITKDKLEILKPVFEAGAHTKEIKTNENMHSNHTIQVLDVYTDESKSIKMRVIGTDLSLDSKFVTISDFIAAYSYMLNLVDIFDSQDLAAEDRVSLMSRIGLLDDIDHLGNRRVRTVGELVQNQFRIGLSRMERVVKERMSLAEDDSMTPQSLTNIRPLTAAIKEFFASSQLSQFMDQINPLAELTNKRRLSAL
;
A
#
# COMPACT_ATOMS: atom_id res chain seq x y z
N MET A 1 -17.32 -10.21 -5.61
CA MET A 1 -17.90 -11.06 -6.68
C MET A 1 -17.61 -10.50 -8.06
N GLU A 2 -18.01 -9.30 -8.42
CA GLU A 2 -17.78 -8.69 -9.75
C GLU A 2 -16.30 -8.62 -10.15
N ILE A 3 -15.42 -8.21 -9.24
CA ILE A 3 -13.96 -8.19 -9.50
C ILE A 3 -13.45 -9.60 -9.83
N TYR A 4 -13.94 -10.60 -9.12
CA TYR A 4 -13.57 -12.01 -9.39
C TYR A 4 -14.00 -12.43 -10.78
N SER A 5 -15.26 -12.19 -11.15
CA SER A 5 -15.79 -12.53 -12.47
C SER A 5 -15.05 -11.82 -13.62
N LYS A 6 -14.58 -10.58 -13.39
CA LYS A 6 -13.77 -9.85 -14.37
C LYS A 6 -12.35 -10.40 -14.50
N LEU A 7 -11.74 -10.84 -13.39
CA LEU A 7 -10.39 -11.39 -13.39
C LEU A 7 -10.33 -12.86 -13.85
N ARG A 8 -11.43 -13.60 -13.68
CA ARG A 8 -11.55 -15.01 -14.06
C ARG A 8 -12.86 -15.27 -14.80
N PRO A 9 -12.95 -14.82 -16.06
CA PRO A 9 -14.13 -15.07 -16.87
C PRO A 9 -14.29 -16.58 -17.10
N GLY A 10 -15.51 -17.09 -16.92
CA GLY A 10 -15.84 -18.52 -17.11
C GLY A 10 -15.78 -19.37 -15.85
N GLU A 11 -15.21 -18.91 -14.75
CA GLU A 11 -15.30 -19.61 -13.46
C GLU A 11 -16.54 -19.15 -12.66
N PRO A 12 -17.23 -20.08 -11.95
CA PRO A 12 -18.34 -19.69 -11.09
C PRO A 12 -17.80 -18.81 -9.93
N ALA A 13 -18.37 -17.61 -9.79
CA ALA A 13 -17.98 -16.69 -8.75
C ALA A 13 -18.56 -17.12 -7.40
N THR A 14 -17.71 -17.66 -6.52
CA THR A 14 -18.03 -17.95 -5.12
C THR A 14 -17.45 -16.89 -4.19
N LEU A 15 -18.09 -16.68 -3.04
CA LEU A 15 -17.61 -15.68 -2.06
C LEU A 15 -16.22 -16.04 -1.54
N ASP A 16 -15.99 -17.30 -1.22
CA ASP A 16 -14.72 -17.80 -0.70
C ASP A 16 -13.59 -17.69 -1.75
N GLY A 17 -13.89 -18.02 -3.01
CA GLY A 17 -12.97 -17.86 -4.12
C GLY A 17 -12.61 -16.39 -4.35
N ALA A 18 -13.59 -15.49 -4.28
CA ALA A 18 -13.37 -14.06 -4.42
C ALA A 18 -12.51 -13.49 -3.27
N ASN A 19 -12.80 -13.86 -2.03
CA ASN A 19 -12.04 -13.46 -0.86
C ASN A 19 -10.60 -13.98 -0.92
N SER A 20 -10.39 -15.24 -1.26
CA SER A 20 -9.06 -15.84 -1.41
C SER A 20 -8.25 -15.18 -2.51
N LEU A 21 -8.89 -14.86 -3.64
CA LEU A 21 -8.23 -14.15 -4.74
C LEU A 21 -7.80 -12.74 -4.36
N LEU A 22 -8.70 -11.97 -3.74
CA LEU A 22 -8.41 -10.59 -3.30
C LEU A 22 -7.33 -10.57 -2.22
N PHE A 23 -7.43 -11.48 -1.24
CA PHE A 23 -6.41 -11.61 -0.22
C PHE A 23 -5.03 -11.92 -0.83
N ALA A 24 -4.95 -12.93 -1.69
CA ALA A 24 -3.69 -13.32 -2.32
C ALA A 24 -3.10 -12.23 -3.23
N ARG A 25 -3.93 -11.34 -3.79
CA ARG A 25 -3.48 -10.28 -4.68
C ARG A 25 -3.00 -9.02 -3.95
N PHE A 26 -3.71 -8.60 -2.90
CA PHE A 26 -3.51 -7.28 -2.29
C PHE A 26 -2.98 -7.35 -0.86
N PHE A 27 -3.32 -8.40 -0.11
CA PHE A 27 -3.06 -8.46 1.33
C PHE A 27 -2.04 -9.52 1.74
N ASP A 28 -1.59 -10.38 0.80
CA ASP A 28 -0.57 -11.39 1.09
C ASP A 28 0.82 -10.72 1.21
N PRO A 29 1.43 -10.76 2.41
CA PRO A 29 2.74 -10.18 2.68
C PRO A 29 3.86 -10.72 1.76
N LYS A 30 3.68 -11.95 1.26
CA LYS A 30 4.67 -12.60 0.38
C LYS A 30 4.62 -12.06 -1.05
N ARG A 31 3.50 -11.46 -1.46
CA ARG A 31 3.27 -11.00 -2.83
C ARG A 31 3.31 -9.49 -2.98
N TYR A 32 2.87 -8.77 -1.97
CA TYR A 32 2.77 -7.32 -2.04
C TYR A 32 3.38 -6.67 -0.80
N ASP A 33 4.50 -5.98 -0.97
CA ASP A 33 5.21 -5.27 0.08
C ASP A 33 5.44 -3.81 -0.36
N LEU A 34 4.84 -2.88 0.37
CA LEU A 34 5.01 -1.43 0.17
C LEU A 34 6.41 -0.95 0.57
N ALA A 35 7.11 -1.71 1.40
CA ALA A 35 8.27 -1.27 2.16
C ALA A 35 7.99 0.01 2.97
N LYS A 36 8.98 0.53 3.68
CA LYS A 36 8.82 1.75 4.49
C LYS A 36 8.53 2.99 3.64
N ALA A 37 9.18 3.11 2.48
CA ALA A 37 9.01 4.25 1.59
C ALA A 37 7.60 4.30 0.97
N GLY A 38 7.08 3.17 0.51
CA GLY A 38 5.72 3.07 -0.03
C GLY A 38 4.67 3.34 1.06
N ARG A 39 4.84 2.81 2.27
CA ARG A 39 3.96 3.09 3.40
C ARG A 39 3.94 4.57 3.77
N PHE A 40 5.10 5.21 3.83
CA PHE A 40 5.20 6.65 4.08
C PHE A 40 4.44 7.47 3.03
N LYS A 41 4.63 7.16 1.76
CA LYS A 41 3.94 7.84 0.65
C LYS A 41 2.43 7.64 0.69
N LEU A 42 1.99 6.41 0.94
CA LEU A 42 0.58 6.07 1.03
C LEU A 42 -0.09 6.81 2.21
N ARG A 43 0.56 6.81 3.38
CA ARG A 43 0.09 7.58 4.55
C ARG A 43 -0.05 9.06 4.24
N LYS A 44 0.99 9.68 3.68
CA LYS A 44 0.97 11.10 3.32
C LYS A 44 -0.20 11.45 2.39
N LYS A 45 -0.61 10.52 1.51
CA LYS A 45 -1.69 10.73 0.56
C LYS A 45 -3.07 10.40 1.14
N LEU A 46 -3.16 9.42 2.04
CA LEU A 46 -4.41 8.90 2.58
C LEU A 46 -4.69 9.28 4.03
N SER A 47 -3.72 9.91 4.72
CA SER A 47 -3.92 10.40 6.08
C SER A 47 -5.06 11.40 6.14
N LEU A 48 -5.89 11.31 7.18
CA LEU A 48 -6.98 12.25 7.41
C LEU A 48 -6.45 13.69 7.48
N LEU A 49 -5.40 13.92 8.27
CA LEU A 49 -4.83 15.25 8.50
C LEU A 49 -4.35 15.94 7.23
N ASP A 50 -3.66 15.20 6.36
CA ASP A 50 -3.15 15.77 5.10
C ASP A 50 -4.29 16.12 4.13
N ARG A 51 -5.41 15.38 4.20
CA ARG A 51 -6.55 15.58 3.31
C ARG A 51 -7.53 16.66 3.79
N ILE A 52 -7.60 16.92 5.10
CA ILE A 52 -8.44 17.98 5.65
C ILE A 52 -7.74 19.34 5.71
N ALA A 53 -6.45 19.42 5.47
CA ALA A 53 -5.70 20.67 5.47
C ALA A 53 -6.31 21.69 4.50
N ASP A 54 -6.40 22.95 4.94
CA ASP A 54 -7.00 24.08 4.20
C ASP A 54 -8.50 23.88 3.84
N ARG A 55 -9.22 22.97 4.53
CA ARG A 55 -10.65 22.74 4.39
C ARG A 55 -11.43 23.40 5.53
N VAL A 56 -12.75 23.41 5.39
CA VAL A 56 -13.67 23.92 6.40
C VAL A 56 -14.42 22.74 7.04
N LEU A 57 -14.48 22.68 8.36
CA LEU A 57 -15.19 21.62 9.07
C LEU A 57 -16.68 21.63 8.72
N ALA A 58 -17.25 20.48 8.43
CA ALA A 58 -18.67 20.26 8.21
C ALA A 58 -19.37 19.58 9.41
N GLU A 59 -18.61 19.30 10.46
CA GLU A 59 -19.08 18.76 11.74
C GLU A 59 -18.13 19.19 12.85
N ASP A 60 -18.59 19.13 14.10
CA ASP A 60 -17.75 19.42 15.25
C ASP A 60 -16.72 18.32 15.46
N VAL A 61 -15.48 18.69 15.73
CA VAL A 61 -14.46 17.74 16.15
C VAL A 61 -14.49 17.61 17.65
N VAL A 62 -14.76 16.40 18.12
CA VAL A 62 -14.81 16.05 19.54
C VAL A 62 -13.62 15.15 19.89
N ASP A 63 -13.11 15.29 21.11
CA ASP A 63 -12.09 14.38 21.64
C ASP A 63 -12.71 13.04 22.08
N VAL A 64 -11.90 12.13 22.59
CA VAL A 64 -12.36 10.81 23.09
C VAL A 64 -13.25 10.93 24.33
N ASP A 65 -13.20 12.03 25.06
CA ASP A 65 -14.01 12.33 26.22
C ASP A 65 -15.35 13.04 25.88
N GLY A 66 -15.52 13.37 24.58
CA GLY A 66 -16.73 14.02 24.06
C GLY A 66 -16.73 15.55 24.16
N ASN A 67 -15.60 16.18 24.53
CA ASN A 67 -15.48 17.64 24.53
C ASN A 67 -15.25 18.15 23.12
N VAL A 68 -15.90 19.26 22.76
CA VAL A 68 -15.70 19.89 21.45
C VAL A 68 -14.38 20.63 21.46
N VAL A 69 -13.46 20.14 20.59
CA VAL A 69 -12.13 20.74 20.37
C VAL A 69 -12.18 21.83 19.29
N MET A 70 -13.02 21.62 18.27
CA MET A 70 -13.18 22.57 17.18
C MET A 70 -14.59 22.48 16.62
N THR A 71 -15.22 23.63 16.37
CA THR A 71 -16.61 23.72 15.92
C THR A 71 -16.75 23.66 14.40
N GLU A 72 -17.91 23.23 13.93
CA GLU A 72 -18.33 23.30 12.54
C GLU A 72 -18.11 24.71 11.94
N GLY A 73 -17.78 24.80 10.66
CA GLY A 73 -17.50 26.06 9.95
C GLY A 73 -16.10 26.62 10.17
N THR A 74 -15.30 25.97 11.00
CA THR A 74 -13.91 26.40 11.25
C THR A 74 -13.01 26.00 10.09
N LYS A 75 -12.23 26.95 9.54
CA LYS A 75 -11.18 26.65 8.56
C LYS A 75 -9.97 26.02 9.25
N ILE A 76 -9.52 24.88 8.71
CA ILE A 76 -8.40 24.10 9.25
C ILE A 76 -7.09 24.63 8.66
N THR A 77 -6.43 25.53 9.39
CA THR A 77 -5.09 26.04 9.08
C THR A 77 -4.01 25.13 9.64
N LYS A 78 -2.74 25.34 9.26
CA LYS A 78 -1.61 24.56 9.76
C LYS A 78 -1.52 24.51 11.29
N ASP A 79 -1.74 25.65 11.95
CA ASP A 79 -1.72 25.73 13.42
C ASP A 79 -2.82 24.87 14.05
N LYS A 80 -4.01 24.87 13.43
CA LYS A 80 -5.14 24.05 13.88
C LYS A 80 -4.93 22.55 13.61
N LEU A 81 -4.19 22.19 12.58
CA LEU A 81 -3.80 20.79 12.36
C LEU A 81 -2.91 20.26 13.48
N GLU A 82 -2.03 21.07 14.03
CA GLU A 82 -1.21 20.68 15.19
C GLU A 82 -2.06 20.42 16.45
N ILE A 83 -3.16 21.16 16.61
CA ILE A 83 -4.13 20.93 17.70
C ILE A 83 -4.95 19.65 17.46
N LEU A 84 -5.34 19.39 16.20
CA LEU A 84 -6.14 18.22 15.84
C LEU A 84 -5.34 16.91 15.86
N LYS A 85 -4.03 16.97 15.58
CA LYS A 85 -3.18 15.80 15.50
C LYS A 85 -3.24 14.91 16.75
N PRO A 86 -2.99 15.41 17.98
CA PRO A 86 -3.08 14.58 19.18
C PRO A 86 -4.50 14.04 19.42
N VAL A 87 -5.54 14.77 19.02
CA VAL A 87 -6.95 14.35 19.15
C VAL A 87 -7.23 13.11 18.30
N PHE A 88 -6.77 13.10 17.05
CA PHE A 88 -6.93 11.96 16.17
C PHE A 88 -5.99 10.79 16.54
N GLU A 89 -4.78 11.08 17.02
CA GLU A 89 -3.86 10.06 17.53
C GLU A 89 -4.41 9.38 18.79
N ALA A 90 -5.19 10.08 19.61
CA ALA A 90 -5.89 9.49 20.75
C ALA A 90 -7.10 8.63 20.36
N GLY A 91 -7.47 8.59 19.07
CA GLY A 91 -8.54 7.74 18.55
C GLY A 91 -9.88 8.45 18.36
N ALA A 92 -9.94 9.78 18.42
CA ALA A 92 -11.13 10.54 18.06
C ALA A 92 -11.49 10.37 16.58
N HIS A 93 -12.79 10.44 16.25
CA HIS A 93 -13.30 10.25 14.88
C HIS A 93 -12.89 8.93 14.21
N THR A 94 -12.58 7.92 15.02
CA THR A 94 -12.15 6.59 14.58
C THR A 94 -13.33 5.65 14.53
N LYS A 95 -13.44 4.86 13.45
CA LYS A 95 -14.41 3.78 13.30
C LYS A 95 -13.70 2.45 13.09
N GLU A 96 -14.15 1.43 13.80
CA GLU A 96 -13.64 0.07 13.59
C GLU A 96 -14.31 -0.59 12.38
N ILE A 97 -13.51 -1.20 11.55
CA ILE A 97 -13.97 -2.08 10.47
C ILE A 97 -13.83 -3.50 10.98
N LYS A 98 -14.97 -4.17 11.19
CA LYS A 98 -15.01 -5.60 11.52
C LYS A 98 -14.74 -6.37 10.24
N THR A 99 -13.65 -7.13 10.21
CA THR A 99 -13.31 -8.05 9.12
C THR A 99 -13.60 -9.49 9.55
N ASN A 100 -13.79 -10.38 8.58
CA ASN A 100 -13.90 -11.82 8.85
C ASN A 100 -12.58 -12.32 9.47
N GLU A 101 -12.67 -13.34 10.32
CA GLU A 101 -11.56 -13.94 11.09
C GLU A 101 -10.31 -14.27 10.26
N ASN A 102 -10.46 -14.48 8.95
CA ASN A 102 -9.37 -14.79 8.03
C ASN A 102 -8.60 -13.54 7.50
N MET A 103 -9.08 -12.35 7.77
CA MET A 103 -8.45 -11.08 7.37
C MET A 103 -7.88 -10.38 8.60
N HIS A 104 -6.79 -10.90 9.11
CA HIS A 104 -5.95 -10.33 10.18
C HIS A 104 -6.43 -9.01 10.81
N SER A 105 -7.08 -9.13 11.97
CA SER A 105 -7.42 -8.07 12.93
C SER A 105 -8.40 -6.98 12.48
N ASN A 106 -9.11 -6.42 13.43
CA ASN A 106 -9.92 -5.22 13.27
C ASN A 106 -9.04 -4.06 12.79
N HIS A 107 -9.48 -3.38 11.74
CA HIS A 107 -8.81 -2.20 11.23
C HIS A 107 -9.58 -0.96 11.64
N THR A 108 -8.85 0.06 12.04
CA THR A 108 -9.41 1.35 12.39
C THR A 108 -9.25 2.33 11.25
N ILE A 109 -10.27 3.12 11.00
CA ILE A 109 -10.26 4.22 10.04
C ILE A 109 -10.72 5.50 10.72
N GLN A 110 -10.13 6.60 10.29
CA GLN A 110 -10.54 7.93 10.72
C GLN A 110 -11.53 8.51 9.71
N VAL A 111 -12.60 9.12 10.20
CA VAL A 111 -13.67 9.67 9.34
C VAL A 111 -14.03 11.07 9.83
N LEU A 112 -14.02 12.04 8.92
CA LEU A 112 -14.42 13.41 9.18
C LEU A 112 -15.08 14.01 7.94
N ASP A 113 -16.18 14.74 8.15
CA ASP A 113 -16.85 15.48 7.09
C ASP A 113 -16.30 16.92 7.02
N VAL A 114 -15.90 17.34 5.81
CA VAL A 114 -15.38 18.70 5.56
C VAL A 114 -15.99 19.30 4.29
N TYR A 115 -15.98 20.62 4.21
CA TYR A 115 -16.26 21.33 2.97
C TYR A 115 -14.98 21.62 2.19
N THR A 116 -15.05 21.64 0.87
CA THR A 116 -13.92 21.89 -0.02
C THR A 116 -13.29 23.26 0.16
N ASP A 117 -14.10 24.25 0.46
CA ASP A 117 -13.72 25.66 0.56
C ASP A 117 -14.61 26.42 1.56
N GLU A 118 -14.31 27.71 1.74
CA GLU A 118 -15.07 28.60 2.63
C GLU A 118 -16.50 28.87 2.13
N SER A 119 -16.76 28.71 0.84
CA SER A 119 -18.09 28.87 0.23
C SER A 119 -18.99 27.67 0.50
N LYS A 120 -18.45 26.60 1.12
CA LYS A 120 -19.17 25.35 1.40
C LYS A 120 -19.74 24.69 0.13
N SER A 121 -19.04 24.82 -0.99
CA SER A 121 -19.51 24.38 -2.30
C SER A 121 -19.79 22.89 -2.37
N ILE A 122 -18.90 22.08 -1.82
CA ILE A 122 -19.04 20.62 -1.83
C ILE A 122 -18.65 20.06 -0.45
N LYS A 123 -19.54 19.25 0.11
CA LYS A 123 -19.29 18.48 1.32
C LYS A 123 -18.61 17.17 0.95
N MET A 124 -17.47 16.90 1.57
CA MET A 124 -16.70 15.66 1.36
C MET A 124 -16.60 14.86 2.65
N ARG A 125 -16.82 13.57 2.56
CA ARG A 125 -16.47 12.63 3.64
C ARG A 125 -15.05 12.14 3.44
N VAL A 126 -14.15 12.61 4.28
CA VAL A 126 -12.75 12.20 4.27
C VAL A 126 -12.57 11.00 5.19
N ILE A 127 -12.17 9.88 4.59
CA ILE A 127 -11.79 8.67 5.33
C ILE A 127 -10.29 8.53 5.20
N GLY A 128 -9.57 8.51 6.33
CA GLY A 128 -8.13 8.38 6.41
C GLY A 128 -7.70 7.00 6.90
N THR A 129 -6.41 6.70 6.73
CA THR A 129 -5.79 5.53 7.34
C THR A 129 -5.44 5.79 8.79
N ASP A 130 -5.34 4.74 9.60
CA ASP A 130 -4.81 4.84 10.95
C ASP A 130 -3.36 5.35 10.91
N LEU A 131 -3.10 6.45 11.63
CA LEU A 131 -1.78 7.09 11.68
C LEU A 131 -0.75 6.26 12.45
N SER A 132 -1.19 5.44 13.39
CA SER A 132 -0.34 4.57 14.22
C SER A 132 0.12 3.32 13.47
N LEU A 133 -0.50 2.99 12.35
CA LEU A 133 -0.24 1.77 11.60
C LEU A 133 1.14 1.79 10.91
N ASP A 134 2.09 1.03 11.42
CA ASP A 134 3.44 0.88 10.83
C ASP A 134 3.59 -0.39 9.99
N SER A 135 2.52 -0.84 9.38
CA SER A 135 2.51 -2.01 8.52
C SER A 135 3.20 -1.73 7.18
N LYS A 136 4.04 -2.63 6.73
CA LYS A 136 4.65 -2.60 5.39
C LYS A 136 3.70 -3.11 4.31
N PHE A 137 2.56 -3.65 4.70
CA PHE A 137 1.59 -4.29 3.81
C PHE A 137 0.37 -3.40 3.64
N VAL A 138 -0.31 -3.56 2.52
CA VAL A 138 -1.60 -2.90 2.27
C VAL A 138 -2.64 -3.51 3.21
N THR A 139 -3.43 -2.64 3.83
CA THR A 139 -4.51 -3.01 4.74
C THR A 139 -5.87 -2.66 4.13
N ILE A 140 -6.94 -3.21 4.70
CA ILE A 140 -8.31 -2.89 4.28
C ILE A 140 -8.60 -1.40 4.52
N SER A 141 -8.09 -0.82 5.60
CA SER A 141 -8.22 0.60 5.88
C SER A 141 -7.59 1.48 4.81
N ASP A 142 -6.40 1.11 4.29
CA ASP A 142 -5.76 1.79 3.16
C ASP A 142 -6.64 1.75 1.90
N PHE A 143 -7.27 0.59 1.65
CA PHE A 143 -8.13 0.41 0.49
C PHE A 143 -9.37 1.30 0.56
N ILE A 144 -10.01 1.36 1.74
CA ILE A 144 -11.18 2.21 1.97
C ILE A 144 -10.82 3.69 1.88
N ALA A 145 -9.68 4.09 2.45
CA ALA A 145 -9.18 5.45 2.36
C ALA A 145 -8.87 5.87 0.92
N ALA A 146 -8.24 4.97 0.13
CA ALA A 146 -7.97 5.20 -1.28
C ALA A 146 -9.26 5.34 -2.10
N TYR A 147 -10.27 4.51 -1.78
CA TYR A 147 -11.58 4.60 -2.44
C TYR A 147 -12.28 5.92 -2.12
N SER A 148 -12.31 6.32 -0.85
CA SER A 148 -12.84 7.63 -0.43
C SER A 148 -12.10 8.79 -1.12
N TYR A 149 -10.78 8.70 -1.25
CA TYR A 149 -9.98 9.70 -1.96
C TYR A 149 -10.40 9.82 -3.44
N MET A 150 -10.57 8.70 -4.13
CA MET A 150 -11.01 8.68 -5.53
C MET A 150 -12.44 9.21 -5.68
N LEU A 151 -13.37 8.79 -4.82
CA LEU A 151 -14.75 9.24 -4.86
C LEU A 151 -14.85 10.77 -4.67
N ASN A 152 -14.10 11.33 -3.71
CA ASN A 152 -14.07 12.78 -3.52
C ASN A 152 -13.57 13.54 -4.76
N LEU A 153 -12.66 12.97 -5.53
CA LEU A 153 -12.22 13.56 -6.81
C LEU A 153 -13.31 13.48 -7.90
N VAL A 154 -14.03 12.36 -7.94
CA VAL A 154 -15.16 12.17 -8.88
C VAL A 154 -16.29 13.13 -8.56
N ASP A 155 -16.66 13.27 -7.28
CA ASP A 155 -17.72 14.19 -6.86
C ASP A 155 -17.43 15.64 -7.26
N ILE A 156 -16.16 16.07 -7.19
CA ILE A 156 -15.76 17.40 -7.65
C ILE A 156 -15.82 17.50 -9.16
N PHE A 157 -15.38 16.47 -9.87
CA PHE A 157 -15.38 16.44 -11.33
C PHE A 157 -16.81 16.50 -11.88
N ASP A 158 -17.73 15.77 -11.26
CA ASP A 158 -19.13 15.67 -11.70
C ASP A 158 -20.00 16.84 -11.19
N SER A 159 -19.46 17.70 -10.31
CA SER A 159 -20.20 18.85 -9.79
C SER A 159 -20.57 19.83 -10.92
N GLN A 160 -21.88 19.98 -11.18
CA GLN A 160 -22.40 20.91 -12.18
C GLN A 160 -22.47 22.35 -11.69
N ASP A 161 -22.41 22.55 -10.38
CA ASP A 161 -22.52 23.86 -9.74
C ASP A 161 -21.23 24.69 -9.82
N LEU A 162 -20.11 24.06 -10.21
CA LEU A 162 -18.81 24.70 -10.34
C LEU A 162 -18.45 24.95 -11.81
N ALA A 163 -17.85 26.10 -12.09
CA ALA A 163 -17.24 26.37 -13.38
C ALA A 163 -16.08 25.39 -13.67
N ALA A 164 -15.80 25.11 -14.94
CA ALA A 164 -14.77 24.14 -15.32
C ALA A 164 -13.38 24.49 -14.76
N GLU A 165 -13.04 25.78 -14.73
CA GLU A 165 -11.76 26.29 -14.19
C GLU A 165 -11.66 26.07 -12.68
N ASP A 166 -12.74 26.31 -11.94
CA ASP A 166 -12.82 26.11 -10.50
C ASP A 166 -12.72 24.62 -10.16
N ARG A 167 -13.36 23.73 -10.93
CA ARG A 167 -13.22 22.28 -10.77
C ARG A 167 -11.77 21.82 -10.91
N VAL A 168 -11.09 22.25 -11.98
CA VAL A 168 -9.68 21.89 -12.22
C VAL A 168 -8.78 22.42 -11.09
N SER A 169 -8.99 23.68 -10.66
CA SER A 169 -8.26 24.28 -9.55
C SER A 169 -8.50 23.49 -8.25
N LEU A 170 -9.74 23.13 -7.96
CA LEU A 170 -10.11 22.39 -6.76
C LEU A 170 -9.55 20.95 -6.77
N MET A 171 -9.64 20.27 -7.92
CA MET A 171 -9.06 18.93 -8.08
C MET A 171 -7.56 18.94 -7.91
N SER A 172 -6.84 19.94 -8.40
CA SER A 172 -5.38 20.06 -8.22
C SER A 172 -4.98 20.31 -6.77
N ARG A 173 -5.86 20.90 -5.96
CA ARG A 173 -5.64 21.12 -4.53
C ARG A 173 -5.97 19.90 -3.67
N ILE A 174 -6.86 19.02 -4.14
CA ILE A 174 -7.26 17.79 -3.43
C ILE A 174 -6.40 16.61 -3.86
N GLY A 175 -6.13 16.49 -5.17
CA GLY A 175 -5.38 15.41 -5.76
C GLY A 175 -4.15 15.90 -6.50
N LEU A 176 -2.96 15.61 -5.99
CA LEU A 176 -1.72 15.86 -6.71
C LEU A 176 -1.40 14.64 -7.58
N LEU A 177 -1.16 14.90 -8.87
CA LEU A 177 -0.59 13.90 -9.76
C LEU A 177 0.88 13.69 -9.38
N ASP A 178 1.25 12.43 -9.17
CA ASP A 178 2.64 12.06 -8.94
C ASP A 178 3.32 11.79 -10.29
N ASP A 179 4.52 12.29 -10.47
CA ASP A 179 5.37 11.88 -11.58
C ASP A 179 5.85 10.44 -11.32
N ILE A 180 5.38 9.50 -12.15
CA ILE A 180 5.63 8.05 -11.98
C ILE A 180 7.12 7.73 -12.15
N ASP A 181 7.83 8.43 -13.00
CA ASP A 181 9.23 8.17 -13.31
C ASP A 181 10.21 8.84 -12.35
N HIS A 182 9.72 9.78 -11.54
CA HIS A 182 10.56 10.43 -10.54
C HIS A 182 11.03 9.43 -9.48
N LEU A 183 12.34 9.35 -9.21
CA LEU A 183 12.92 8.40 -8.23
C LEU A 183 12.41 8.58 -6.79
N GLY A 184 11.78 9.72 -6.48
CA GLY A 184 11.03 9.90 -5.23
C GLY A 184 9.75 9.05 -5.16
N ASN A 185 9.18 8.63 -6.29
CA ASN A 185 7.97 7.82 -6.40
C ASN A 185 8.26 6.38 -6.85
N ARG A 186 9.41 6.14 -7.42
CA ARG A 186 9.85 4.85 -7.91
C ARG A 186 10.94 4.29 -7.02
N ARG A 187 10.68 3.13 -6.41
CA ARG A 187 11.63 2.50 -5.50
C ARG A 187 12.74 1.77 -6.27
N VAL A 188 13.98 2.05 -5.90
CA VAL A 188 15.15 1.32 -6.41
C VAL A 188 15.39 0.10 -5.52
N ARG A 189 15.54 -1.06 -6.14
CA ARG A 189 15.91 -2.31 -5.46
C ARG A 189 17.42 -2.50 -5.50
N THR A 190 18.00 -2.78 -4.36
CA THR A 190 19.44 -3.09 -4.26
C THR A 190 19.72 -4.54 -4.63
N VAL A 191 20.99 -4.84 -4.95
CA VAL A 191 21.43 -6.21 -5.23
C VAL A 191 21.09 -7.17 -4.10
N GLY A 192 21.24 -6.75 -2.85
CA GLY A 192 20.90 -7.57 -1.69
C GLY A 192 19.43 -8.01 -1.68
N GLU A 193 18.51 -7.10 -2.00
CA GLU A 193 17.08 -7.41 -2.10
C GLU A 193 16.78 -8.38 -3.26
N LEU A 194 17.42 -8.19 -4.40
CA LEU A 194 17.25 -9.06 -5.55
C LEU A 194 17.74 -10.49 -5.26
N VAL A 195 18.91 -10.61 -4.62
CA VAL A 195 19.46 -11.91 -4.20
C VAL A 195 18.57 -12.56 -3.13
N GLN A 196 18.05 -11.77 -2.17
CA GLN A 196 17.10 -12.28 -1.17
C GLN A 196 15.86 -12.88 -1.81
N ASN A 197 15.31 -12.23 -2.85
CA ASN A 197 14.15 -12.75 -3.57
C ASN A 197 14.46 -14.07 -4.27
N GLN A 198 15.62 -14.21 -4.91
CA GLN A 198 16.05 -15.47 -5.52
C GLN A 198 16.30 -16.56 -4.49
N PHE A 199 16.89 -16.22 -3.35
CA PHE A 199 17.07 -17.14 -2.24
C PHE A 199 15.71 -17.66 -1.72
N ARG A 200 14.72 -16.77 -1.57
CA ARG A 200 13.35 -17.13 -1.17
C ARG A 200 12.68 -18.09 -2.15
N ILE A 201 12.85 -17.85 -3.47
CA ILE A 201 12.35 -18.75 -4.52
C ILE A 201 13.02 -20.12 -4.40
N GLY A 202 14.33 -20.15 -4.22
CA GLY A 202 15.10 -21.39 -4.03
C GLY A 202 14.64 -22.17 -2.78
N LEU A 203 14.40 -21.49 -1.66
CA LEU A 203 13.84 -22.08 -0.44
C LEU A 203 12.46 -22.66 -0.66
N SER A 204 11.58 -21.96 -1.34
CA SER A 204 10.22 -22.43 -1.63
C SER A 204 10.22 -23.68 -2.53
N ARG A 205 11.13 -23.73 -3.51
CA ARG A 205 11.36 -24.95 -4.34
C ARG A 205 11.88 -26.11 -3.47
N MET A 206 12.81 -25.84 -2.56
CA MET A 206 13.35 -26.85 -1.64
C MET A 206 12.28 -27.36 -0.67
N GLU A 207 11.47 -26.47 -0.10
CA GLU A 207 10.35 -26.82 0.79
C GLU A 207 9.38 -27.80 0.10
N ARG A 208 9.03 -27.55 -1.16
CA ARG A 208 8.16 -28.44 -1.92
C ARG A 208 8.78 -29.83 -2.06
N VAL A 209 10.06 -29.92 -2.41
CA VAL A 209 10.77 -31.20 -2.54
C VAL A 209 10.85 -31.94 -1.19
N VAL A 210 11.06 -31.21 -0.09
CA VAL A 210 11.06 -31.81 1.24
C VAL A 210 9.68 -32.39 1.58
N LYS A 211 8.61 -31.65 1.33
CA LYS A 211 7.23 -32.14 1.54
C LYS A 211 6.91 -33.38 0.71
N GLU A 212 7.32 -33.40 -0.56
CA GLU A 212 7.15 -34.59 -1.44
C GLU A 212 7.92 -35.79 -0.88
N ARG A 213 9.14 -35.60 -0.41
CA ARG A 213 9.93 -36.70 0.19
C ARG A 213 9.36 -37.19 1.51
N MET A 214 8.87 -36.26 2.36
CA MET A 214 8.20 -36.64 3.61
C MET A 214 6.95 -37.50 3.38
N SER A 215 6.19 -37.23 2.31
CA SER A 215 5.00 -38.03 2.00
C SER A 215 5.30 -39.42 1.44
N LEU A 216 6.53 -39.65 0.97
CA LEU A 216 6.95 -40.91 0.35
C LEU A 216 7.89 -41.73 1.23
N ALA A 217 8.44 -41.15 2.29
CA ALA A 217 9.40 -41.80 3.17
C ALA A 217 8.71 -42.65 4.25
N GLU A 218 9.30 -43.78 4.57
CA GLU A 218 8.91 -44.61 5.74
C GLU A 218 9.46 -43.96 7.02
N ASP A 219 8.70 -44.03 8.12
CA ASP A 219 8.97 -43.30 9.38
C ASP A 219 10.36 -43.56 9.96
N ASP A 220 10.87 -44.79 9.85
CA ASP A 220 12.17 -45.21 10.42
C ASP A 220 13.40 -44.63 9.66
N SER A 221 13.23 -44.13 8.44
CA SER A 221 14.32 -43.61 7.59
C SER A 221 14.41 -42.09 7.52
N MET A 222 13.48 -41.36 8.18
CA MET A 222 13.40 -39.92 8.10
C MET A 222 14.47 -39.21 8.94
N THR A 223 15.44 -38.63 8.26
CA THR A 223 16.41 -37.71 8.89
C THR A 223 16.38 -36.35 8.17
N PRO A 224 16.66 -35.23 8.84
CA PRO A 224 16.73 -33.92 8.19
C PRO A 224 17.71 -33.88 7.00
N GLN A 225 18.78 -34.67 7.07
CA GLN A 225 19.80 -34.77 6.03
C GLN A 225 19.30 -35.52 4.78
N SER A 226 18.51 -36.60 4.96
CA SER A 226 17.94 -37.36 3.86
C SER A 226 16.84 -36.58 3.10
N LEU A 227 16.12 -35.74 3.82
CA LEU A 227 15.02 -34.94 3.26
C LEU A 227 15.50 -33.69 2.56
N THR A 228 16.57 -33.05 3.07
CA THR A 228 17.05 -31.75 2.58
C THR A 228 17.87 -31.89 1.30
N ASN A 229 17.51 -31.15 0.26
CA ASN A 229 18.26 -31.04 -0.96
C ASN A 229 18.60 -29.57 -1.28
N ILE A 230 19.89 -29.22 -1.25
CA ILE A 230 20.36 -27.85 -1.51
C ILE A 230 20.38 -27.48 -2.99
N ARG A 231 20.27 -28.44 -3.90
CA ARG A 231 20.37 -28.18 -5.37
C ARG A 231 19.41 -27.11 -5.88
N PRO A 232 18.11 -27.07 -5.51
CA PRO A 232 17.17 -26.03 -5.96
C PRO A 232 17.56 -24.64 -5.52
N LEU A 233 18.12 -24.50 -4.33
CA LEU A 233 18.61 -23.23 -3.79
C LEU A 233 19.83 -22.73 -4.54
N THR A 234 20.83 -23.61 -4.72
CA THR A 234 22.05 -23.30 -5.46
C THR A 234 21.74 -22.97 -6.92
N ALA A 235 20.79 -23.69 -7.55
CA ALA A 235 20.35 -23.42 -8.90
C ALA A 235 19.73 -22.03 -9.05
N ALA A 236 18.85 -21.62 -8.12
CA ALA A 236 18.22 -20.30 -8.16
C ALA A 236 19.24 -19.16 -8.04
N ILE A 237 20.23 -19.29 -7.15
CA ILE A 237 21.31 -18.29 -7.02
C ILE A 237 22.19 -18.25 -8.27
N LYS A 238 22.59 -19.42 -8.80
CA LYS A 238 23.37 -19.49 -10.03
C LYS A 238 22.62 -18.91 -11.22
N GLU A 239 21.32 -19.17 -11.33
CA GLU A 239 20.46 -18.60 -12.38
C GLU A 239 20.47 -17.06 -12.33
N PHE A 240 20.42 -16.47 -11.14
CA PHE A 240 20.48 -15.01 -10.99
C PHE A 240 21.81 -14.42 -11.48
N PHE A 241 22.95 -14.98 -11.07
CA PHE A 241 24.26 -14.45 -11.47
C PHE A 241 24.70 -14.80 -12.89
N ALA A 242 24.24 -15.91 -13.43
CA ALA A 242 24.69 -16.39 -14.75
C ALA A 242 23.76 -15.99 -15.92
N SER A 243 22.43 -15.91 -15.66
CA SER A 243 21.43 -15.76 -16.73
C SER A 243 20.55 -14.53 -16.58
N SER A 244 20.58 -13.83 -15.45
CA SER A 244 19.74 -12.65 -15.24
C SER A 244 20.23 -11.49 -16.09
N GLN A 245 19.30 -10.77 -16.73
CA GLN A 245 19.60 -9.53 -17.47
C GLN A 245 20.16 -8.43 -16.55
N LEU A 246 19.96 -8.52 -15.24
CA LEU A 246 20.49 -7.58 -14.23
C LEU A 246 21.94 -7.87 -13.87
N SER A 247 22.44 -9.09 -14.13
CA SER A 247 23.82 -9.48 -13.87
C SER A 247 24.61 -9.42 -15.17
N GLN A 248 25.42 -8.38 -15.34
CA GLN A 248 26.18 -8.11 -16.55
C GLN A 248 27.67 -7.96 -16.21
N PHE A 249 28.53 -8.24 -17.18
CA PHE A 249 29.96 -7.95 -17.07
C PHE A 249 30.18 -6.44 -16.91
N MET A 250 31.00 -6.07 -15.95
CA MET A 250 31.44 -4.69 -15.78
C MET A 250 32.71 -4.45 -16.60
N ASP A 251 32.70 -3.39 -17.40
CA ASP A 251 33.91 -2.93 -18.08
C ASP A 251 34.88 -2.32 -17.05
N GLN A 252 36.09 -2.86 -16.98
CA GLN A 252 37.13 -2.43 -16.04
C GLN A 252 38.38 -1.84 -16.73
N ILE A 253 38.44 -1.91 -18.07
CA ILE A 253 39.61 -1.45 -18.85
C ILE A 253 39.59 0.10 -18.94
N ASN A 254 38.43 0.67 -19.19
CA ASN A 254 38.25 2.11 -19.27
C ASN A 254 37.63 2.63 -17.93
N PRO A 255 38.34 3.50 -17.17
CA PRO A 255 37.83 4.01 -15.91
C PRO A 255 36.49 4.77 -16.03
N LEU A 256 36.24 5.42 -17.17
CA LEU A 256 34.97 6.11 -17.41
C LEU A 256 33.84 5.14 -17.62
N ALA A 257 34.05 4.06 -18.37
CA ALA A 257 33.07 3.00 -18.58
C ALA A 257 32.76 2.27 -17.27
N GLU A 258 33.77 2.03 -16.43
CA GLU A 258 33.59 1.45 -15.10
C GLU A 258 32.71 2.35 -14.21
N LEU A 259 32.98 3.65 -14.18
CA LEU A 259 32.18 4.61 -13.41
C LEU A 259 30.73 4.65 -13.91
N THR A 260 30.53 4.64 -15.22
CA THR A 260 29.19 4.63 -15.84
C THR A 260 28.42 3.35 -15.45
N ASN A 261 29.08 2.20 -15.50
CA ASN A 261 28.47 0.93 -15.07
C ASN A 261 28.08 0.92 -13.59
N LYS A 262 28.94 1.48 -12.71
CA LYS A 262 28.64 1.60 -11.28
C LYS A 262 27.44 2.50 -10.97
N ARG A 263 27.16 3.48 -11.83
CA ARG A 263 26.04 4.42 -11.69
C ARG A 263 24.80 4.01 -12.46
N ARG A 264 24.83 2.88 -13.14
CA ARG A 264 23.73 2.42 -13.98
C ARG A 264 22.50 2.06 -13.14
N LEU A 265 21.34 2.60 -13.50
CA LEU A 265 20.03 2.21 -13.01
C LEU A 265 19.30 1.45 -14.10
N SER A 266 18.88 0.22 -13.81
CA SER A 266 18.11 -0.59 -14.74
C SER A 266 16.61 -0.49 -14.42
N ALA A 267 15.78 -0.45 -15.45
CA ALA A 267 14.33 -0.38 -15.35
C ALA A 267 13.63 -1.75 -15.55
N LEU A 268 14.33 -2.86 -15.28
CA LEU A 268 13.80 -4.22 -15.38
C LEU A 268 13.00 -4.66 -14.14
#